data_f0b49bfbbcd2519e4b546286b85380ef
#
_entry.id   f0b49bfbbcd2519e4b546286b85380ef
#
_cell.length_a   1.000
_cell.length_b   1.000
_cell.length_c   1.000
_cell.angle_alpha   90.00
_cell.angle_beta   90.00
_cell.angle_gamma   90.00
#
_symmetry.space_group_name_H-M   'P 1'
#
loop_
_entity.id
_entity.type
_entity.pdbx_description
1 polymer ?
#
loop_
_entity_poly.entity_id
_entity_poly.type
_entity_poly.pdbx_seq_one_letter_code
_entity_poly.pdbx_strand_id
1 'polypeptide(L)'
;MTRALIFGYGAVGSVYGWFLEKAGVTVTAVCRSNYNQVKQNGLLIRSKKWGKHITKPTAVSTVADSKSHGPFDYVLVCSKAFPETHSLIKEAVTRDTAIVLAQNGIGIEKAYAEAYPNNTIISGAVYLPVEQVELGVVQHGTPLERFEIGTYPASASQASKHKLNI
;
A
#
# COMPACT_ATOMS: atom_id res chain seq x y z
N MET A 1 -7.67 -16.39 2.97
CA MET A 1 -8.16 -15.00 2.79
C MET A 1 -6.94 -14.11 2.75
N THR A 2 -6.75 -13.37 1.65
CA THR A 2 -5.58 -12.54 1.43
C THR A 2 -5.58 -11.35 2.40
N ARG A 3 -4.42 -11.07 3.01
CA ARG A 3 -4.20 -9.96 3.94
C ARG A 3 -3.15 -9.01 3.40
N ALA A 4 -3.47 -7.73 3.40
CA ALA A 4 -2.54 -6.69 2.98
C ALA A 4 -2.34 -5.64 4.08
N LEU A 5 -1.08 -5.25 4.28
CA LEU A 5 -0.74 -4.05 5.05
C LEU A 5 -0.48 -2.90 4.09
N ILE A 6 -1.08 -1.76 4.33
CA ILE A 6 -0.75 -0.52 3.61
C ILE A 6 0.07 0.38 4.53
N PHE A 7 1.32 0.59 4.19
CA PHE A 7 2.21 1.51 4.89
C PHE A 7 2.12 2.90 4.25
N GLY A 8 1.45 3.82 4.95
CA GLY A 8 1.14 5.16 4.47
C GLY A 8 -0.27 5.28 3.89
N TYR A 9 -1.26 5.37 4.77
CA TYR A 9 -2.68 5.49 4.40
C TYR A 9 -3.09 6.95 4.15
N GLY A 10 -2.38 7.59 3.20
CA GLY A 10 -2.69 8.91 2.66
C GLY A 10 -3.56 8.84 1.41
N ALA A 11 -3.42 9.81 0.49
CA ALA A 11 -4.24 9.88 -0.70
C ALA A 11 -4.13 8.64 -1.59
N VAL A 12 -2.92 8.21 -1.94
CA VAL A 12 -2.68 7.02 -2.77
C VAL A 12 -3.07 5.73 -2.03
N GLY A 13 -2.57 5.58 -0.79
CA GLY A 13 -2.79 4.35 -0.01
C GLY A 13 -4.26 4.09 0.29
N SER A 14 -5.07 5.13 0.49
CA SER A 14 -6.50 4.96 0.75
C SER A 14 -7.29 4.52 -0.49
N VAL A 15 -6.93 4.99 -1.67
CA VAL A 15 -7.56 4.55 -2.91
C VAL A 15 -7.22 3.09 -3.21
N TYR A 16 -5.95 2.70 -3.09
CA TYR A 16 -5.58 1.30 -3.24
C TYR A 16 -6.17 0.41 -2.15
N GLY A 17 -6.25 0.90 -0.91
CA GLY A 17 -6.93 0.20 0.17
C GLY A 17 -8.39 -0.09 -0.16
N TRP A 18 -9.10 0.90 -0.65
CA TRP A 18 -10.48 0.73 -1.10
C TRP A 18 -10.61 -0.30 -2.23
N PHE A 19 -9.71 -0.29 -3.23
CA PHE A 19 -9.74 -1.30 -4.29
C PHE A 19 -9.50 -2.71 -3.74
N LEU A 20 -8.54 -2.86 -2.83
CA LEU A 20 -8.24 -4.14 -2.19
C LEU A 20 -9.42 -4.65 -1.35
N GLU A 21 -10.04 -3.79 -0.53
CA GLU A 21 -11.25 -4.12 0.23
C GLU A 21 -12.38 -4.58 -0.70
N LYS A 22 -12.59 -3.86 -1.81
CA LYS A 22 -13.60 -4.21 -2.82
C LYS A 22 -13.32 -5.56 -3.49
N ALA A 23 -12.05 -5.95 -3.62
CA ALA A 23 -11.63 -7.25 -4.12
C ALA A 23 -11.67 -8.37 -3.05
N GLY A 24 -12.12 -8.08 -1.82
CA GLY A 24 -12.24 -9.07 -0.74
C GLY A 24 -10.94 -9.30 0.05
N VAL A 25 -9.96 -8.42 -0.10
CA VAL A 25 -8.71 -8.46 0.68
C VAL A 25 -8.94 -7.82 2.05
N THR A 26 -8.46 -8.47 3.11
CA THR A 26 -8.44 -7.87 4.45
C THR A 26 -7.32 -6.84 4.55
N VAL A 27 -7.67 -5.57 4.70
CA VAL A 27 -6.72 -4.46 4.73
C VAL A 27 -6.45 -3.98 6.15
N THR A 28 -5.17 -3.91 6.51
CA THR A 28 -4.66 -3.19 7.69
C THR A 28 -3.89 -1.97 7.21
N ALA A 29 -4.19 -0.80 7.76
CA ALA A 29 -3.61 0.47 7.33
C ALA A 29 -2.78 1.11 8.45
N VAL A 30 -1.50 1.38 8.16
CA VAL A 30 -0.65 2.17 9.05
C VAL A 30 -0.90 3.64 8.77
N CYS A 31 -1.53 4.29 9.74
CA CYS A 31 -1.95 5.69 9.68
C CYS A 31 -1.06 6.55 10.59
N ARG A 32 -0.73 7.77 10.16
CA ARG A 32 0.02 8.74 10.97
C ARG A 32 -0.93 9.80 11.53
N SER A 33 -0.89 11.01 10.97
CA SER A 33 -1.71 12.15 11.42
C SER A 33 -3.23 11.94 11.28
N ASN A 34 -3.65 11.05 10.39
CA ASN A 34 -5.05 10.74 10.15
C ASN A 34 -5.57 9.48 10.90
N TYR A 35 -4.77 8.92 11.83
CA TYR A 35 -5.10 7.67 12.53
C TYR A 35 -6.47 7.71 13.20
N ASN A 36 -6.74 8.71 14.03
CA ASN A 36 -8.01 8.82 14.75
C ASN A 36 -9.19 8.95 13.79
N GLN A 37 -9.04 9.73 12.73
CA GLN A 37 -10.07 9.91 11.71
C GLN A 37 -10.39 8.60 11.00
N VAL A 38 -9.36 7.88 10.50
CA VAL A 38 -9.54 6.62 9.79
C VAL A 38 -10.16 5.56 10.70
N LYS A 39 -9.69 5.47 11.94
CA LYS A 39 -10.19 4.50 12.93
C LYS A 39 -11.66 4.70 13.26
N GLN A 40 -12.09 5.93 13.44
CA GLN A 40 -13.47 6.25 13.85
C GLN A 40 -14.43 6.28 12.66
N ASN A 41 -14.09 7.01 11.63
CA ASN A 41 -14.99 7.37 10.54
C ASN A 41 -14.62 6.73 9.18
N GLY A 42 -13.41 6.16 9.08
CA GLY A 42 -12.85 5.78 7.78
C GLY A 42 -12.33 7.00 7.01
N LEU A 43 -12.11 6.83 5.72
CA LEU A 43 -11.65 7.88 4.81
C LEU A 43 -12.60 7.98 3.63
N LEU A 44 -13.07 9.18 3.35
CA LEU A 44 -13.96 9.46 2.20
C LEU A 44 -13.15 9.69 0.94
N ILE A 45 -13.43 8.91 -0.08
CA ILE A 45 -12.91 9.08 -1.45
C ILE A 45 -13.99 9.75 -2.28
N ARG A 46 -13.68 10.93 -2.84
CA ARG A 46 -14.53 11.64 -3.82
C ARG A 46 -13.89 11.51 -5.19
N SER A 47 -14.53 10.81 -6.11
CA SER A 47 -14.01 10.58 -7.45
C SER A 47 -15.02 10.94 -8.52
N LYS A 48 -14.55 11.60 -9.59
CA LYS A 48 -15.36 11.83 -10.79
C LYS A 48 -15.62 10.52 -11.55
N LYS A 49 -14.74 9.52 -11.40
CA LYS A 49 -14.84 8.22 -12.08
C LYS A 49 -15.68 7.21 -11.31
N TRP A 50 -15.51 7.16 -9.97
CA TRP A 50 -16.11 6.12 -9.13
C TRP A 50 -17.24 6.62 -8.22
N GLY A 51 -17.42 7.94 -8.10
CA GLY A 51 -18.37 8.55 -7.17
C GLY A 51 -17.78 8.72 -5.76
N LYS A 52 -18.64 8.63 -4.74
CA LYS A 52 -18.27 8.79 -3.33
C LYS A 52 -18.21 7.42 -2.66
N HIS A 53 -17.10 7.11 -2.01
CA HIS A 53 -16.91 5.87 -1.26
C HIS A 53 -16.22 6.14 0.08
N ILE A 54 -16.53 5.31 1.06
CA ILE A 54 -15.82 5.32 2.34
C ILE A 54 -15.04 4.01 2.42
N THR A 55 -13.73 4.09 2.68
CA THR A 55 -12.88 2.96 3.01
C THR A 55 -12.64 2.96 4.52
N LYS A 56 -12.73 1.78 5.14
CA LYS A 56 -12.62 1.63 6.60
C LYS A 56 -11.80 0.41 6.98
N PRO A 57 -10.49 0.43 6.69
CA PRO A 57 -9.59 -0.67 7.04
C PRO A 57 -9.41 -0.79 8.55
N THR A 58 -8.76 -1.86 8.99
CA THR A 58 -8.21 -1.90 10.35
C THR A 58 -7.08 -0.89 10.46
N ALA A 59 -7.33 0.23 11.16
CA ALA A 59 -6.34 1.28 11.32
C ALA A 59 -5.43 1.01 12.52
N VAL A 60 -4.12 1.13 12.31
CA VAL A 60 -3.06 1.05 13.33
C VAL A 60 -2.16 2.28 13.25
N SER A 61 -1.53 2.66 14.36
CA SER A 61 -0.66 3.84 14.40
C SER A 61 0.78 3.53 14.02
N THR A 62 1.24 2.30 14.25
CA THR A 62 2.58 1.83 13.94
C THR A 62 2.54 0.47 13.23
N VAL A 63 3.66 0.09 12.59
CA VAL A 63 3.81 -1.25 12.02
C VAL A 63 3.80 -2.31 13.13
N ALA A 64 4.37 -2.00 14.29
CA ALA A 64 4.37 -2.92 15.43
C ALA A 64 2.95 -3.30 15.88
N ASP A 65 2.02 -2.33 15.89
CA ASP A 65 0.61 -2.56 16.25
C ASP A 65 -0.11 -3.48 15.26
N SER A 66 0.41 -3.62 14.03
CA SER A 66 -0.19 -4.47 13.01
C SER A 66 0.07 -5.96 13.18
N LYS A 67 0.98 -6.37 14.07
CA LYS A 67 1.38 -7.78 14.26
C LYS A 67 0.21 -8.73 14.54
N SER A 68 -0.76 -8.29 15.33
CA SER A 68 -1.95 -9.10 15.64
C SER A 68 -2.90 -9.33 14.46
N HIS A 69 -2.71 -8.58 13.38
CA HIS A 69 -3.53 -8.65 12.15
C HIS A 69 -2.85 -9.43 11.02
N GLY A 70 -1.55 -9.79 11.19
CA GLY A 70 -0.77 -10.59 10.24
C GLY A 70 -0.98 -12.10 10.38
N PRO A 71 -0.16 -12.93 9.72
CA PRO A 71 0.84 -12.50 8.75
C PRO A 71 0.21 -11.88 7.51
N PHE A 72 0.96 -11.00 6.82
CA PHE A 72 0.51 -10.32 5.60
C PHE A 72 1.08 -11.01 4.36
N ASP A 73 0.24 -11.25 3.38
CA ASP A 73 0.65 -11.74 2.05
C ASP A 73 1.33 -10.63 1.26
N TYR A 74 0.85 -9.38 1.45
CA TYR A 74 1.37 -8.19 0.77
C TYR A 74 1.57 -7.04 1.75
N VAL A 75 2.69 -6.33 1.58
CA VAL A 75 2.93 -5.02 2.20
C VAL A 75 3.03 -3.98 1.09
N LEU A 76 2.01 -3.15 0.97
CA LEU A 76 1.94 -2.07 -0.02
C LEU A 76 2.49 -0.78 0.60
N VAL A 77 3.59 -0.28 0.04
CA VAL A 77 4.26 0.93 0.54
C VAL A 77 3.82 2.13 -0.28
N CYS A 78 2.99 2.98 0.33
CA CYS A 78 2.41 4.19 -0.26
C CYS A 78 2.90 5.49 0.40
N SER A 79 3.83 5.41 1.34
CA SER A 79 4.44 6.59 1.95
C SER A 79 5.37 7.30 0.97
N LYS A 80 5.74 8.55 1.28
CA LYS A 80 6.84 9.20 0.56
C LYS A 80 8.11 8.36 0.70
N ALA A 81 8.93 8.33 -0.36
CA ALA A 81 10.19 7.63 -0.36
C ALA A 81 11.24 8.41 0.46
N PHE A 82 11.72 7.80 1.53
CA PHE A 82 12.86 8.24 2.31
C PHE A 82 13.88 7.10 2.36
N PRO A 83 15.19 7.36 2.53
CA PRO A 83 16.23 6.33 2.50
C PRO A 83 15.94 5.13 3.43
N GLU A 84 15.40 5.38 4.62
CA GLU A 84 15.15 4.36 5.64
C GLU A 84 13.75 3.73 5.58
N THR A 85 12.91 4.07 4.60
CA THR A 85 11.52 3.58 4.55
C THR A 85 11.43 2.06 4.57
N HIS A 86 12.38 1.37 3.91
CA HIS A 86 12.46 -0.09 3.91
C HIS A 86 12.58 -0.69 5.32
N SER A 87 13.28 -0.03 6.24
CA SER A 87 13.46 -0.52 7.61
C SER A 87 12.18 -0.40 8.45
N LEU A 88 11.32 0.57 8.13
CA LEU A 88 10.11 0.85 8.89
C LEU A 88 9.03 -0.23 8.74
N ILE A 89 9.07 -1.03 7.68
CA ILE A 89 8.09 -2.11 7.44
C ILE A 89 8.54 -3.47 7.98
N LYS A 90 9.75 -3.56 8.55
CA LYS A 90 10.40 -4.84 8.93
C LYS A 90 9.50 -5.75 9.76
N GLU A 91 8.75 -5.21 10.71
CA GLU A 91 7.92 -6.01 11.61
C GLU A 91 6.67 -6.61 10.96
N ALA A 92 6.29 -6.14 9.78
CA ALA A 92 5.18 -6.66 9.00
C ALA A 92 5.61 -7.66 7.91
N VAL A 93 6.91 -7.76 7.63
CA VAL A 93 7.44 -8.61 6.57
C VAL A 93 7.84 -9.96 7.13
N THR A 94 7.23 -11.02 6.62
CA THR A 94 7.62 -12.42 6.85
C THR A 94 8.27 -12.99 5.58
N ARG A 95 8.76 -14.23 5.64
CA ARG A 95 9.41 -14.88 4.48
C ARG A 95 8.53 -14.90 3.23
N ASP A 96 7.22 -15.06 3.40
CA ASP A 96 6.29 -15.23 2.28
C ASP A 96 5.62 -13.92 1.83
N THR A 97 5.88 -12.82 2.52
CA THR A 97 5.33 -11.50 2.20
C THR A 97 5.91 -10.95 0.90
N ALA A 98 5.07 -10.50 -0.02
CA ALA A 98 5.49 -9.69 -1.16
C ALA A 98 5.43 -8.20 -0.80
N ILE A 99 6.46 -7.44 -1.17
CA ILE A 99 6.56 -6.01 -0.92
C ILE A 99 6.24 -5.27 -2.22
N VAL A 100 5.19 -4.46 -2.20
CA VAL A 100 4.71 -3.70 -3.36
C VAL A 100 5.03 -2.22 -3.16
N LEU A 101 5.82 -1.65 -4.04
CA LEU A 101 6.25 -0.25 -3.95
C LEU A 101 5.33 0.63 -4.82
N ALA A 102 4.42 1.35 -4.18
CA ALA A 102 3.58 2.37 -4.81
C ALA A 102 4.10 3.78 -4.47
N GLN A 103 5.41 3.92 -4.39
CA GLN A 103 6.12 5.16 -4.10
C GLN A 103 6.65 5.77 -5.40
N ASN A 104 6.67 7.09 -5.47
CA ASN A 104 7.36 7.80 -6.54
C ASN A 104 8.87 7.76 -6.31
N GLY A 105 9.64 7.55 -7.36
CA GLY A 105 11.09 7.55 -7.36
C GLY A 105 11.67 6.49 -8.28
N ILE A 106 12.90 6.71 -8.73
CA ILE A 106 13.66 5.77 -9.57
C ILE A 106 14.73 5.12 -8.69
N GLY A 107 14.85 3.78 -8.76
CA GLY A 107 15.89 3.04 -8.05
C GLY A 107 15.61 2.81 -6.56
N ILE A 108 14.40 3.13 -6.11
CA ILE A 108 13.98 2.89 -4.71
C ILE A 108 13.97 1.40 -4.37
N GLU A 109 13.76 0.54 -5.37
CA GLU A 109 13.64 -0.91 -5.25
C GLU A 109 14.91 -1.55 -4.68
N LYS A 110 16.08 -0.97 -4.99
CA LYS A 110 17.38 -1.52 -4.59
C LYS A 110 17.50 -1.68 -3.09
N ALA A 111 17.12 -0.66 -2.31
CA ALA A 111 17.18 -0.70 -0.85
C ALA A 111 16.27 -1.79 -0.26
N TYR A 112 15.09 -2.00 -0.85
CA TYR A 112 14.20 -3.07 -0.43
C TYR A 112 14.74 -4.45 -0.80
N ALA A 113 15.29 -4.63 -2.00
CA ALA A 113 15.87 -5.90 -2.43
C ALA A 113 17.10 -6.30 -1.58
N GLU A 114 17.90 -5.33 -1.18
CA GLU A 114 19.05 -5.56 -0.28
C GLU A 114 18.60 -5.90 1.15
N ALA A 115 17.56 -5.24 1.66
CA ALA A 115 17.04 -5.48 3.01
C ALA A 115 16.22 -6.78 3.11
N TYR A 116 15.56 -7.19 2.01
CA TYR A 116 14.66 -8.34 1.94
C TYR A 116 15.02 -9.29 0.79
N PRO A 117 16.22 -9.90 0.79
CA PRO A 117 16.74 -10.65 -0.35
C PRO A 117 15.95 -11.91 -0.69
N ASN A 118 15.14 -12.41 0.24
CA ASN A 118 14.31 -13.61 0.07
C ASN A 118 12.84 -13.29 -0.27
N ASN A 119 12.46 -12.02 -0.29
CA ASN A 119 11.10 -11.60 -0.55
C ASN A 119 10.92 -11.15 -2.01
N THR A 120 9.71 -11.28 -2.51
CA THR A 120 9.34 -10.71 -3.80
C THR A 120 9.18 -9.20 -3.65
N ILE A 121 9.95 -8.43 -4.42
CA ILE A 121 9.80 -6.99 -4.56
C ILE A 121 9.03 -6.73 -5.86
N ILE A 122 7.93 -5.99 -5.75
CA ILE A 122 7.10 -5.56 -6.86
C ILE A 122 7.23 -4.04 -6.96
N SER A 123 7.83 -3.58 -8.05
CA SER A 123 7.91 -2.16 -8.38
C SER A 123 6.62 -1.71 -9.06
N GLY A 124 6.12 -0.54 -8.69
CA GLY A 124 4.89 0.01 -9.22
C GLY A 124 5.02 1.45 -9.69
N ALA A 125 4.59 1.72 -10.92
CA ALA A 125 4.43 3.08 -11.43
C ALA A 125 2.98 3.53 -11.23
N VAL A 126 2.80 4.55 -10.41
CA VAL A 126 1.48 5.06 -10.00
C VAL A 126 1.06 6.22 -10.87
N TYR A 127 0.00 6.04 -11.65
CA TYR A 127 -0.69 7.09 -12.41
C TYR A 127 -2.06 7.33 -11.78
N LEU A 128 -2.07 7.99 -10.62
CA LEU A 128 -3.27 8.22 -9.82
C LEU A 128 -3.22 9.64 -9.24
N PRO A 129 -3.76 10.64 -9.96
CA PRO A 129 -3.79 12.02 -9.49
C PRO A 129 -4.84 12.17 -8.38
N VAL A 130 -4.41 11.97 -7.15
CA VAL A 130 -5.20 12.09 -5.93
C VAL A 130 -4.52 13.00 -4.94
N GLU A 131 -5.32 13.73 -4.20
CA GLU A 131 -4.86 14.61 -3.12
C GLU A 131 -5.77 14.49 -1.90
N GLN A 132 -5.20 14.64 -0.73
CA GLN A 132 -5.96 14.79 0.50
C GLN A 132 -6.32 16.27 0.66
N VAL A 133 -7.57 16.62 0.36
CA VAL A 133 -8.07 18.01 0.40
C VAL A 133 -8.41 18.49 1.81
N GLU A 134 -8.77 17.56 2.68
CA GLU A 134 -9.01 17.78 4.10
C GLU A 134 -8.75 16.48 4.89
N LEU A 135 -8.67 16.56 6.21
CA LEU A 135 -8.44 15.39 7.04
C LEU A 135 -9.55 14.34 6.82
N GLY A 136 -9.16 13.16 6.35
CA GLY A 136 -10.10 12.06 6.07
C GLY A 136 -10.86 12.18 4.76
N VAL A 137 -10.50 13.13 3.87
CA VAL A 137 -11.13 13.28 2.55
C VAL A 137 -10.08 13.31 1.44
N VAL A 138 -10.19 12.37 0.52
CA VAL A 138 -9.33 12.28 -0.68
C VAL A 138 -10.15 12.60 -1.92
N GLN A 139 -9.61 13.49 -2.75
CA GLN A 139 -10.18 13.89 -4.03
C GLN A 139 -9.42 13.23 -5.18
N HIS A 140 -10.15 12.55 -6.08
CA HIS A 140 -9.68 12.09 -7.37
C HIS A 140 -10.35 12.90 -8.47
N GLY A 141 -9.61 13.85 -9.03
CA GLY A 141 -10.17 14.90 -9.89
C GLY A 141 -10.27 14.54 -11.37
N THR A 142 -9.52 13.55 -11.84
CA THR A 142 -9.45 13.14 -13.25
C THR A 142 -9.83 11.67 -13.40
N PRO A 143 -10.22 11.19 -14.60
CA PRO A 143 -10.52 9.78 -14.82
C PRO A 143 -9.25 8.89 -14.91
N LEU A 144 -8.04 9.49 -14.85
CA LEU A 144 -6.79 8.74 -14.92
C LEU A 144 -6.60 7.89 -13.68
N GLU A 145 -6.48 6.60 -13.90
CA GLU A 145 -6.17 5.62 -12.87
C GLU A 145 -5.49 4.45 -13.56
N ARG A 146 -4.19 4.29 -13.27
CA ARG A 146 -3.37 3.19 -13.78
C ARG A 146 -2.28 2.89 -12.77
N PHE A 147 -2.08 1.62 -12.53
CA PHE A 147 -0.98 1.11 -11.72
C PHE A 147 -0.24 0.05 -12.52
N GLU A 148 0.94 0.37 -13.01
CA GLU A 148 1.79 -0.57 -13.71
C GLU A 148 2.74 -1.23 -12.73
N ILE A 149 2.74 -2.55 -12.69
CA ILE A 149 3.54 -3.32 -11.74
C ILE A 149 4.44 -4.31 -12.45
N GLY A 150 5.59 -4.57 -11.86
CA GLY A 150 6.54 -5.57 -12.32
C GLY A 150 7.44 -6.05 -11.20
N THR A 151 8.01 -7.24 -11.33
CA THR A 151 8.99 -7.74 -10.33
C THR A 151 10.31 -7.00 -10.46
N TYR A 152 10.96 -6.77 -9.30
CA TYR A 152 12.34 -6.29 -9.25
C TYR A 152 13.24 -7.36 -8.61
N PRO A 153 14.37 -7.74 -9.24
CA PRO A 153 14.70 -7.40 -10.64
C PRO A 153 13.73 -8.01 -11.65
N ALA A 154 13.74 -7.53 -12.90
CA ALA A 154 12.90 -8.07 -13.97
C ALA A 154 13.16 -9.56 -14.25
N SER A 155 14.37 -10.04 -13.94
CA SER A 155 14.81 -11.44 -14.00
C SER A 155 14.35 -12.29 -12.82
N ALA A 156 13.49 -11.78 -11.94
CA ALA A 156 13.00 -12.51 -10.76
C ALA A 156 12.37 -13.87 -11.14
N SER A 157 12.36 -14.79 -10.16
CA SER A 157 11.87 -16.16 -10.31
C SER A 157 10.40 -16.22 -10.79
N GLN A 158 9.99 -17.36 -11.34
CA GLN A 158 8.59 -17.61 -11.70
C GLN A 158 7.67 -17.53 -10.46
N ALA A 159 8.15 -17.97 -9.29
CA ALA A 159 7.41 -17.84 -8.04
C ALA A 159 7.16 -16.37 -7.66
N SER A 160 8.16 -15.50 -7.86
CA SER A 160 7.99 -14.05 -7.67
C SER A 160 7.03 -13.45 -8.68
N LYS A 161 7.11 -13.86 -9.95
CA LYS A 161 6.17 -13.41 -11.00
C LYS A 161 4.74 -13.86 -10.74
N HIS A 162 4.54 -15.03 -10.12
CA HIS A 162 3.21 -15.49 -9.73
C HIS A 162 2.54 -14.56 -8.70
N LYS A 163 3.32 -13.89 -7.87
CA LYS A 163 2.81 -12.89 -6.90
C LYS A 163 2.25 -11.62 -7.56
N LEU A 164 2.43 -11.42 -8.87
CA LEU A 164 1.79 -10.32 -9.61
C LEU A 164 0.31 -10.60 -9.91
N ASN A 165 -0.12 -11.85 -9.86
CA ASN A 165 -1.50 -12.25 -10.12
C ASN A 165 -2.31 -12.23 -8.81
N ILE A 166 -2.66 -11.04 -8.36
CA ILE A 166 -3.45 -10.80 -7.16
C ILE A 166 -4.92 -10.67 -7.52
#